data_835a4a1f36dd240119ede0f475821704
#
_entry.id   835a4a1f36dd240119ede0f475821704
#
_cell.length_a   1.000
_cell.length_b   1.000
_cell.length_c   1.000
_cell.angle_alpha   90.00
_cell.angle_beta   90.00
_cell.angle_gamma   90.00
#
_symmetry.space_group_name_H-M   'P 1'
#
loop_
_entity.id
_entity.type
_entity.pdbx_description
1 polymer ?
#
loop_
_entity_poly.entity_id
_entity_poly.type
_entity_poly.pdbx_seq_one_letter_code
_entity_poly.pdbx_strand_id
1 'polypeptide(L)'
;MLAVRLTTLAILAAMAGPRQLPRQPDADLILRAVRSYRAEQGRTEVNAFVQVPYMLMQPTSNGPEGALSYRVEVKVTDSTGLKLLEQSWQNHATAGLRRPEAFAVDMVRFSLAPGRYRLDVAVVDSVSGRRSDTAVDLEGFATAPAASDLLLSPQIRTTAPGDTVPRPAELRWGQMLVTAAARLDLTPLRPTAFYLLEAYSAKAASGTLRLRVADSAGKPLITTAETPVQVPAGGGILKGQLDLGGLPPGHYAMVAALDLGGKRVERSAGFTMAGLDETLEKDVVRREAAKVTDEGYFEAMSEEEIAIAKEPISLVAEGGEMSKWSKDLSLRAKRRFMTDFWKRRDPTPETPVNETRQLFYDAVAYADKTFGEKGRAAVPGWKTDRGRIYVKNGSPDEQLDRVQAGRSVPYQVWRYRRGRDRYYIFADRSNGIGIYQLVHSNDVRETGVPNWREVVREEAVADIGRFLGIDFFDAGGFR
;
A
#
# COMPACT_ATOMS: atom_id res chain seq x y z
N MET A 1 -76.74 -9.63 52.05
CA MET A 1 -76.03 -8.53 51.44
C MET A 1 -74.56 -8.85 51.43
N LEU A 2 -74.02 -9.27 50.28
CA LEU A 2 -72.66 -9.72 50.11
C LEU A 2 -71.83 -8.51 49.54
N ALA A 3 -70.80 -8.09 50.29
CA ALA A 3 -69.89 -7.08 49.84
C ALA A 3 -68.70 -7.74 49.12
N VAL A 4 -68.55 -7.47 47.82
CA VAL A 4 -67.44 -7.93 46.99
C VAL A 4 -66.28 -6.93 47.20
N ARG A 5 -65.16 -7.45 47.72
CA ARG A 5 -63.90 -6.72 47.77
C ARG A 5 -63.14 -6.91 46.43
N LEU A 6 -62.99 -5.83 45.70
CA LEU A 6 -62.06 -5.77 44.56
C LEU A 6 -60.62 -5.63 45.08
N THR A 7 -59.78 -6.60 44.81
CA THR A 7 -58.34 -6.52 45.05
C THR A 7 -57.70 -5.97 43.80
N THR A 8 -57.16 -4.77 43.90
CA THR A 8 -56.39 -4.10 42.81
C THR A 8 -54.99 -4.73 42.77
N LEU A 9 -54.68 -5.43 41.69
CA LEU A 9 -53.34 -5.98 41.40
C LEU A 9 -52.50 -4.87 40.80
N ALA A 10 -51.54 -4.30 41.54
CA ALA A 10 -50.58 -3.36 41.05
C ALA A 10 -49.50 -4.14 40.21
N ILE A 11 -49.52 -3.96 38.90
CA ILE A 11 -48.46 -4.41 38.00
C ILE A 11 -47.29 -3.45 38.16
N LEU A 12 -46.21 -3.92 38.82
CA LEU A 12 -44.92 -3.24 38.82
C LEU A 12 -44.32 -3.32 37.41
N ALA A 13 -44.47 -2.29 36.61
CA ALA A 13 -43.70 -2.12 35.39
C ALA A 13 -42.24 -1.84 35.77
N ALA A 14 -41.41 -2.84 35.71
CA ALA A 14 -39.96 -2.65 35.77
C ALA A 14 -39.54 -1.74 34.59
N MET A 15 -39.19 -0.51 34.89
CA MET A 15 -38.54 0.37 33.95
C MET A 15 -37.18 -0.27 33.60
N ALA A 16 -37.13 -0.99 32.48
CA ALA A 16 -35.86 -1.29 31.83
C ALA A 16 -35.26 0.04 31.35
N GLY A 17 -34.25 0.49 32.05
CA GLY A 17 -33.44 1.61 31.60
C GLY A 17 -32.96 1.37 30.14
N PRO A 18 -32.64 2.40 29.38
CA PRO A 18 -32.20 2.25 28.02
C PRO A 18 -31.03 1.25 28.01
N ARG A 19 -31.26 0.09 27.40
CA ARG A 19 -30.19 -0.86 27.09
C ARG A 19 -29.18 -0.05 26.28
N GLN A 20 -28.04 0.25 26.87
CA GLN A 20 -26.89 0.69 26.10
C GLN A 20 -26.62 -0.45 25.10
N LEU A 21 -26.89 -0.17 23.84
CA LEU A 21 -26.42 -1.00 22.75
C LEU A 21 -24.92 -1.22 22.98
N PRO A 22 -24.41 -2.45 22.86
CA PRO A 22 -22.98 -2.68 22.97
C PRO A 22 -22.28 -1.67 22.06
N ARG A 23 -21.32 -0.90 22.61
CA ARG A 23 -20.50 0.01 21.86
C ARG A 23 -19.93 -0.79 20.68
N GLN A 24 -20.27 -0.40 19.46
CA GLN A 24 -19.66 -0.98 18.28
C GLN A 24 -18.14 -0.81 18.41
N PRO A 25 -17.38 -1.89 18.23
CA PRO A 25 -15.91 -1.79 18.28
C PRO A 25 -15.45 -0.73 17.30
N ASP A 26 -14.48 0.05 17.72
CA ASP A 26 -13.87 1.25 17.14
C ASP A 26 -13.92 1.33 15.61
N ALA A 27 -15.01 1.88 15.10
CA ALA A 27 -15.12 2.26 13.68
C ALA A 27 -14.54 3.67 13.45
N ASP A 28 -13.52 4.05 14.21
CA ASP A 28 -12.93 5.37 14.10
C ASP A 28 -11.88 5.44 12.99
N LEU A 29 -11.92 6.52 12.25
CA LEU A 29 -10.89 6.89 11.31
C LEU A 29 -9.59 7.19 12.07
N ILE A 30 -8.51 6.46 11.77
CA ILE A 30 -7.24 6.60 12.47
C ILE A 30 -6.23 7.26 11.54
N LEU A 31 -5.60 8.33 12.03
CA LEU A 31 -4.56 9.06 11.33
C LEU A 31 -3.27 9.02 12.16
N ARG A 32 -2.19 8.64 11.52
CA ARG A 32 -0.85 8.71 12.09
C ARG A 32 0.12 9.31 11.09
N ALA A 33 0.88 10.28 11.54
CA ALA A 33 1.98 10.86 10.77
C ALA A 33 3.33 10.45 11.39
N VAL A 34 4.28 10.11 10.54
CA VAL A 34 5.67 9.77 10.90
C VAL A 34 6.59 10.73 10.15
N ARG A 35 7.36 11.50 10.91
CA ARG A 35 8.26 12.53 10.37
C ARG A 35 9.68 12.01 10.29
N SER A 36 10.33 12.30 9.19
CA SER A 36 11.75 12.08 8.98
C SER A 36 12.40 13.37 8.44
N TYR A 37 13.72 13.50 8.55
CA TYR A 37 14.43 14.69 8.12
C TYR A 37 15.25 14.41 6.86
N ARG A 38 15.13 15.27 5.86
CA ARG A 38 15.89 15.20 4.60
C ARG A 38 16.91 16.34 4.59
N ALA A 39 18.15 15.99 4.99
CA ALA A 39 19.22 16.96 5.21
C ALA A 39 19.57 17.77 3.94
N GLU A 40 19.58 17.13 2.76
CA GLU A 40 19.87 17.79 1.48
C GLU A 40 18.87 18.89 1.13
N GLN A 41 17.63 18.74 1.60
CA GLN A 41 16.54 19.67 1.32
C GLN A 41 16.27 20.64 2.49
N GLY A 42 16.83 20.37 3.68
CA GLY A 42 16.52 21.11 4.91
C GLY A 42 15.03 20.99 5.30
N ARG A 43 14.36 19.89 4.95
CA ARG A 43 12.91 19.72 5.09
C ARG A 43 12.54 18.47 5.88
N THR A 44 11.36 18.52 6.47
CA THR A 44 10.73 17.36 7.12
C THR A 44 9.88 16.61 6.10
N GLU A 45 10.19 15.37 5.83
CA GLU A 45 9.30 14.47 5.09
C GLU A 45 8.32 13.83 6.05
N VAL A 46 7.04 13.84 5.69
CA VAL A 46 5.95 13.26 6.45
C VAL A 46 5.35 12.10 5.66
N ASN A 47 5.29 10.93 6.29
CA ASN A 47 4.50 9.80 5.82
C ASN A 47 3.27 9.69 6.71
N ALA A 48 2.11 10.04 6.19
CA ALA A 48 0.84 9.95 6.89
C ALA A 48 0.08 8.68 6.47
N PHE A 49 -0.35 7.90 7.46
CA PHE A 49 -1.12 6.67 7.30
C PHE A 49 -2.54 6.92 7.77
N VAL A 50 -3.49 6.64 6.90
CA VAL A 50 -4.93 6.79 7.17
C VAL A 50 -5.55 5.41 7.17
N GLN A 51 -6.00 4.94 8.33
CA GLN A 51 -6.71 3.67 8.45
C GLN A 51 -8.20 3.92 8.39
N VAL A 52 -8.84 3.43 7.34
CA VAL A 52 -10.25 3.65 7.02
C VAL A 52 -11.04 2.37 7.26
N PRO A 53 -11.80 2.28 8.36
CA PRO A 53 -12.67 1.11 8.61
C PRO A 53 -13.77 1.02 7.56
N TYR A 54 -13.94 -0.15 6.94
CA TYR A 54 -15.00 -0.36 5.96
C TYR A 54 -16.41 -0.28 6.56
N MET A 55 -16.55 -0.39 7.88
CA MET A 55 -17.82 -0.17 8.58
C MET A 55 -18.35 1.27 8.45
N LEU A 56 -17.51 2.24 8.12
CA LEU A 56 -17.91 3.62 7.85
C LEU A 56 -18.71 3.76 6.54
N MET A 57 -18.60 2.78 5.63
CA MET A 57 -19.15 2.83 4.28
C MET A 57 -20.48 2.11 4.19
N GLN A 58 -21.36 2.58 3.29
CA GLN A 58 -22.55 1.87 2.88
C GLN A 58 -22.33 1.15 1.55
N PRO A 59 -22.80 -0.10 1.42
CA PRO A 59 -22.72 -0.80 0.15
C PRO A 59 -23.72 -0.21 -0.87
N THR A 60 -23.36 -0.28 -2.15
CA THR A 60 -24.22 0.19 -3.25
C THR A 60 -25.48 -0.65 -3.43
N SER A 61 -25.47 -1.91 -2.96
CA SER A 61 -26.60 -2.81 -2.96
C SER A 61 -26.56 -3.73 -1.72
N ASN A 62 -27.73 -4.28 -1.37
CA ASN A 62 -27.80 -5.26 -0.29
C ASN A 62 -27.21 -6.60 -0.75
N GLY A 63 -26.29 -7.16 0.05
CA GLY A 63 -25.63 -8.43 -0.23
C GLY A 63 -24.12 -8.31 -0.48
N PRO A 64 -23.43 -9.44 -0.60
CA PRO A 64 -21.98 -9.47 -0.78
C PRO A 64 -21.52 -8.91 -2.16
N GLU A 65 -22.44 -8.79 -3.09
CA GLU A 65 -22.20 -8.28 -4.46
C GLU A 65 -22.13 -6.74 -4.52
N GLY A 66 -22.50 -6.04 -3.45
CA GLY A 66 -22.40 -4.59 -3.37
C GLY A 66 -20.93 -4.12 -3.38
N ALA A 67 -20.71 -2.93 -3.88
CA ALA A 67 -19.42 -2.25 -3.77
C ALA A 67 -19.45 -1.23 -2.64
N LEU A 68 -18.32 -1.04 -1.97
CA LEU A 68 -18.03 0.09 -1.10
C LEU A 68 -17.26 1.10 -1.92
N SER A 69 -17.67 2.35 -1.87
CA SER A 69 -17.00 3.44 -2.59
C SER A 69 -16.87 4.63 -1.66
N TYR A 70 -15.68 5.16 -1.53
CA TYR A 70 -15.41 6.30 -0.66
C TYR A 70 -14.31 7.19 -1.22
N ARG A 71 -14.38 8.46 -0.88
CA ARG A 71 -13.38 9.46 -1.21
C ARG A 71 -12.58 9.85 0.02
N VAL A 72 -11.27 9.82 -0.11
CA VAL A 72 -10.34 10.36 0.88
C VAL A 72 -9.97 11.78 0.47
N GLU A 73 -10.04 12.71 1.40
CA GLU A 73 -9.67 14.12 1.22
C GLU A 73 -8.60 14.45 2.24
N VAL A 74 -7.51 15.03 1.78
CA VAL A 74 -6.35 15.39 2.60
C VAL A 74 -6.02 16.86 2.39
N LYS A 75 -5.86 17.58 3.50
CA LYS A 75 -5.51 18.99 3.49
C LYS A 75 -4.41 19.26 4.52
N VAL A 76 -3.38 20.00 4.11
CA VAL A 76 -2.34 20.48 5.01
C VAL A 76 -2.37 22.00 5.01
N THR A 77 -2.47 22.59 6.17
CA THR A 77 -2.46 24.07 6.38
C THR A 77 -1.32 24.44 7.33
N ASP A 78 -0.73 25.59 7.14
CA ASP A 78 0.19 26.18 8.10
C ASP A 78 -0.55 26.94 9.23
N SER A 79 0.20 27.49 10.16
CA SER A 79 -0.33 28.25 11.30
C SER A 79 -1.05 29.54 10.90
N THR A 80 -0.90 30.03 9.67
CA THR A 80 -1.61 31.20 9.14
C THR A 80 -2.90 30.83 8.41
N GLY A 81 -3.16 29.53 8.23
CA GLY A 81 -4.28 29.00 7.46
C GLY A 81 -4.00 28.86 5.97
N LEU A 82 -2.76 29.13 5.52
CA LEU A 82 -2.37 28.92 4.13
C LEU A 82 -2.37 27.43 3.80
N LYS A 83 -3.03 27.07 2.73
CA LYS A 83 -3.12 25.72 2.20
C LYS A 83 -1.84 25.34 1.48
N LEU A 84 -1.13 24.31 1.96
CA LEU A 84 0.10 23.78 1.35
C LEU A 84 -0.17 22.57 0.48
N LEU A 85 -1.15 21.77 0.85
CA LEU A 85 -1.56 20.57 0.12
C LEU A 85 -3.08 20.43 0.20
N GLU A 86 -3.68 20.05 -0.90
CA GLU A 86 -5.06 19.61 -0.99
C GLU A 86 -5.12 18.50 -2.05
N GLN A 87 -5.47 17.31 -1.63
CA GLN A 87 -5.58 16.14 -2.51
C GLN A 87 -6.83 15.37 -2.15
N SER A 88 -7.42 14.75 -3.16
CA SER A 88 -8.50 13.78 -2.97
C SER A 88 -8.41 12.68 -3.99
N TRP A 89 -8.85 11.48 -3.58
CA TRP A 89 -8.93 10.31 -4.47
C TRP A 89 -10.09 9.42 -4.07
N GLN A 90 -10.56 8.64 -5.03
CA GLN A 90 -11.65 7.71 -4.87
C GLN A 90 -11.08 6.30 -4.68
N ASN A 91 -11.65 5.59 -3.70
CA ASN A 91 -11.33 4.19 -3.43
C ASN A 91 -12.58 3.32 -3.58
N HIS A 92 -12.37 2.07 -3.94
CA HIS A 92 -13.41 1.06 -4.08
C HIS A 92 -13.00 -0.22 -3.35
N ALA A 93 -13.99 -0.89 -2.75
CA ALA A 93 -13.82 -2.19 -2.13
C ALA A 93 -15.11 -3.01 -2.30
N THR A 94 -15.07 -4.30 -2.03
CA THR A 94 -16.27 -5.14 -2.06
C THR A 94 -17.05 -5.01 -0.76
N ALA A 95 -18.36 -5.11 -0.81
CA ALA A 95 -19.23 -5.05 0.38
C ALA A 95 -18.94 -6.18 1.36
N GLY A 96 -18.41 -7.31 0.90
CA GLY A 96 -17.97 -8.42 1.75
C GLY A 96 -16.87 -8.04 2.76
N LEU A 97 -16.15 -6.94 2.52
CA LEU A 97 -15.15 -6.37 3.46
C LEU A 97 -15.77 -5.47 4.53
N ARG A 98 -17.09 -5.21 4.52
CA ARG A 98 -17.74 -4.39 5.55
C ARG A 98 -17.90 -5.15 6.86
N ARG A 99 -16.81 -5.21 7.62
CA ARG A 99 -16.69 -5.92 8.91
C ARG A 99 -15.96 -5.06 9.92
N PRO A 100 -16.18 -5.27 11.22
CA PRO A 100 -15.58 -4.46 12.29
C PRO A 100 -14.04 -4.41 12.23
N GLU A 101 -13.40 -5.52 11.83
CA GLU A 101 -11.94 -5.65 11.81
C GLU A 101 -11.29 -5.30 10.47
N ALA A 102 -12.10 -5.08 9.43
CA ALA A 102 -11.58 -4.80 8.09
C ALA A 102 -11.46 -3.31 7.81
N PHE A 103 -10.31 -2.92 7.29
CA PHE A 103 -9.98 -1.54 6.97
C PHE A 103 -9.05 -1.45 5.75
N ALA A 104 -9.07 -0.31 5.10
CA ALA A 104 -8.02 0.09 4.17
C ALA A 104 -6.95 0.93 4.88
N VAL A 105 -5.73 0.93 4.35
CA VAL A 105 -4.68 1.87 4.76
C VAL A 105 -4.27 2.67 3.55
N ASP A 106 -4.59 3.97 3.59
CA ASP A 106 -4.15 4.94 2.61
C ASP A 106 -2.89 5.66 3.10
N MET A 107 -2.03 6.06 2.18
CA MET A 107 -0.80 6.75 2.50
C MET A 107 -0.67 8.05 1.73
N VAL A 108 -0.24 9.08 2.43
CA VAL A 108 0.10 10.38 1.84
C VAL A 108 1.51 10.75 2.26
N ARG A 109 2.33 11.16 1.28
CA ARG A 109 3.68 11.64 1.51
C ARG A 109 3.79 13.10 1.06
N PHE A 110 4.36 13.93 1.92
CA PHE A 110 4.62 15.33 1.60
C PHE A 110 5.81 15.87 2.42
N SER A 111 6.32 17.05 2.03
CA SER A 111 7.46 17.68 2.68
C SER A 111 7.05 19.04 3.29
N LEU A 112 7.50 19.27 4.52
CA LEU A 112 7.26 20.50 5.26
C LEU A 112 8.57 21.30 5.43
N ALA A 113 8.49 22.62 5.30
CA ALA A 113 9.49 23.54 5.84
C ALA A 113 9.44 23.54 7.39
N PRO A 114 10.43 24.10 8.08
CA PRO A 114 10.30 24.41 9.51
C PRO A 114 9.05 25.22 9.81
N GLY A 115 8.26 24.82 10.82
CA GLY A 115 7.02 25.50 11.16
C GLY A 115 5.96 24.56 11.74
N ARG A 116 4.80 25.12 12.05
CA ARG A 116 3.65 24.37 12.58
C ARG A 116 2.59 24.21 11.50
N TYR A 117 2.01 23.05 11.43
CA TYR A 117 1.06 22.64 10.41
C TYR A 117 -0.05 21.80 11.02
N ARG A 118 -1.18 21.80 10.33
CA ARG A 118 -2.29 20.89 10.62
C ARG A 118 -2.56 20.04 9.40
N LEU A 119 -2.59 18.72 9.60
CA LEU A 119 -3.02 17.74 8.61
C LEU A 119 -4.44 17.33 8.95
N ASP A 120 -5.39 17.69 8.11
CA ASP A 120 -6.78 17.28 8.18
C ASP A 120 -7.03 16.19 7.15
N VAL A 121 -7.71 15.13 7.56
CA VAL A 121 -8.12 14.03 6.69
C VAL A 121 -9.61 13.79 6.87
N ALA A 122 -10.31 13.67 5.77
CA ALA A 122 -11.72 13.30 5.74
C ALA A 122 -11.94 12.12 4.82
N VAL A 123 -12.88 11.27 5.20
CA VAL A 123 -13.38 10.17 4.39
C VAL A 123 -14.86 10.36 4.16
N VAL A 124 -15.27 10.38 2.90
CA VAL A 124 -16.66 10.59 2.50
C VAL A 124 -17.16 9.32 1.82
N ASP A 125 -18.15 8.69 2.43
CA ASP A 125 -18.87 7.57 1.84
C ASP A 125 -19.64 8.03 0.60
N SER A 126 -19.40 7.44 -0.55
CA SER A 126 -19.98 7.89 -1.82
C SER A 126 -21.47 7.55 -1.95
N VAL A 127 -21.97 6.58 -1.18
CA VAL A 127 -23.36 6.15 -1.21
C VAL A 127 -24.23 7.02 -0.32
N SER A 128 -23.83 7.20 0.94
CA SER A 128 -24.62 7.96 1.92
C SER A 128 -24.23 9.44 2.01
N GLY A 129 -23.09 9.83 1.48
CA GLY A 129 -22.51 11.17 1.69
C GLY A 129 -21.98 11.40 3.11
N ARG A 130 -22.00 10.38 3.97
CA ARG A 130 -21.51 10.49 5.35
C ARG A 130 -20.01 10.82 5.33
N ARG A 131 -19.65 11.81 6.13
CA ARG A 131 -18.28 12.28 6.29
C ARG A 131 -17.75 11.88 7.67
N SER A 132 -16.51 11.38 7.71
CA SER A 132 -15.75 11.13 8.94
C SER A 132 -14.44 11.89 8.83
N ASP A 133 -14.09 12.64 9.88
CA ASP A 133 -12.93 13.54 9.88
C ASP A 133 -11.97 13.17 11.01
N THR A 134 -10.69 13.36 10.76
CA THR A 134 -9.63 13.29 11.78
C THR A 134 -8.52 14.27 11.44
N ALA A 135 -7.75 14.68 12.43
CA ALA A 135 -6.65 15.62 12.20
C ALA A 135 -5.49 15.38 13.16
N VAL A 136 -4.30 15.82 12.76
CA VAL A 136 -3.10 15.83 13.59
C VAL A 136 -2.31 17.11 13.37
N ASP A 137 -1.80 17.69 14.46
CA ASP A 137 -0.87 18.80 14.39
C ASP A 137 0.55 18.30 14.17
N LEU A 138 1.27 18.96 13.28
CA LEU A 138 2.60 18.60 12.85
C LEU A 138 3.56 19.76 13.04
N GLU A 139 4.79 19.45 13.37
CA GLU A 139 5.87 20.43 13.40
C GLU A 139 6.98 19.99 12.45
N GLY A 140 7.32 20.83 11.48
CA GLY A 140 8.51 20.63 10.65
C GLY A 140 9.77 20.91 11.45
N PHE A 141 10.73 20.02 11.38
CA PHE A 141 12.01 20.14 12.11
C PHE A 141 12.76 21.40 11.65
N ALA A 142 13.11 22.27 12.58
CA ALA A 142 13.89 23.47 12.30
C ALA A 142 15.35 23.14 11.93
N THR A 143 15.89 22.08 12.49
CA THR A 143 17.23 21.55 12.22
C THR A 143 17.17 20.04 12.24
N ALA A 144 18.22 19.38 11.75
CA ALA A 144 18.33 17.91 11.83
C ALA A 144 18.17 17.45 13.30
N PRO A 145 17.10 16.69 13.62
CA PRO A 145 16.95 16.11 14.96
C PRO A 145 17.98 14.99 15.14
N ALA A 146 18.14 14.46 16.35
CA ALA A 146 18.97 13.26 16.54
C ALA A 146 18.30 12.01 15.95
N ALA A 147 16.96 11.99 15.89
CA ALA A 147 16.20 10.88 15.30
C ALA A 147 14.85 11.33 14.71
N SER A 148 14.36 10.56 13.73
CA SER A 148 12.98 10.62 13.19
C SER A 148 11.94 10.27 14.26
N ASP A 149 10.67 10.35 13.92
CA ASP A 149 9.63 9.68 14.71
C ASP A 149 9.82 8.14 14.64
N LEU A 150 9.36 7.44 15.69
CA LEU A 150 9.39 5.98 15.75
C LEU A 150 8.25 5.38 14.91
N LEU A 151 8.58 4.59 13.91
CA LEU A 151 7.62 3.82 13.16
C LEU A 151 7.50 2.41 13.74
N LEU A 152 6.27 1.99 14.06
CA LEU A 152 5.93 0.60 14.36
C LEU A 152 5.21 -0.02 13.18
N SER A 153 5.49 -1.29 12.92
CA SER A 153 4.94 -2.04 11.81
C SER A 153 4.67 -3.50 12.22
N PRO A 154 3.65 -4.15 11.68
CA PRO A 154 3.46 -5.58 11.86
C PRO A 154 4.52 -6.40 11.11
N GLN A 155 5.17 -5.82 10.08
CA GLN A 155 6.20 -6.49 9.31
C GLN A 155 7.15 -5.50 8.65
N ILE A 156 8.45 -5.77 8.76
CA ILE A 156 9.51 -5.11 7.98
C ILE A 156 10.33 -6.21 7.32
N ARG A 157 10.45 -6.15 5.99
CA ARG A 157 11.25 -7.11 5.23
C ARG A 157 12.22 -6.39 4.28
N THR A 158 13.31 -7.03 3.95
CA THR A 158 14.21 -6.53 2.91
C THR A 158 13.61 -6.86 1.53
N THR A 159 13.78 -5.98 0.55
CA THR A 159 13.38 -6.26 -0.82
C THR A 159 14.13 -7.49 -1.34
N ALA A 160 13.38 -8.48 -1.81
CA ALA A 160 13.93 -9.66 -2.46
C ALA A 160 14.04 -9.44 -3.99
N PRO A 161 14.90 -10.19 -4.68
CA PRO A 161 14.86 -10.26 -6.14
C PRO A 161 13.45 -10.70 -6.57
N GLY A 162 12.77 -9.86 -7.37
CA GLY A 162 11.38 -10.11 -7.77
C GLY A 162 10.32 -9.24 -7.08
N ASP A 163 10.64 -8.55 -5.99
CA ASP A 163 9.78 -7.52 -5.40
C ASP A 163 9.69 -6.30 -6.33
N THR A 164 8.80 -6.39 -7.31
CA THR A 164 8.66 -5.35 -8.35
C THR A 164 7.79 -4.19 -7.88
N VAL A 165 6.75 -4.48 -7.12
CA VAL A 165 5.80 -3.50 -6.59
C VAL A 165 5.63 -3.79 -5.10
N PRO A 166 5.61 -2.77 -4.23
CA PRO A 166 5.17 -2.95 -2.85
C PRO A 166 3.78 -3.58 -2.84
N ARG A 167 3.54 -4.52 -1.93
CA ARG A 167 2.19 -5.08 -1.72
C ARG A 167 1.24 -3.97 -1.26
N PRO A 168 -0.08 -4.15 -1.39
CA PRO A 168 -1.03 -3.24 -0.76
C PRO A 168 -0.65 -2.97 0.70
N ALA A 169 -0.67 -1.71 1.11
CA ALA A 169 -0.20 -1.24 2.41
C ALA A 169 1.30 -1.42 2.71
N GLU A 170 2.16 -1.79 1.77
CA GLU A 170 3.61 -1.73 1.94
C GLU A 170 4.18 -0.39 1.46
N LEU A 171 5.05 0.18 2.27
CA LEU A 171 5.83 1.37 1.98
C LEU A 171 7.29 0.98 1.74
N ARG A 172 7.86 1.46 0.63
CA ARG A 172 9.30 1.34 0.41
C ARG A 172 10.06 2.36 1.25
N TRP A 173 10.96 1.87 2.10
CA TRP A 173 11.86 2.68 2.93
C TRP A 173 13.31 2.27 2.68
N GLY A 174 13.97 2.96 1.75
CA GLY A 174 15.27 2.51 1.22
C GLY A 174 15.17 1.13 0.56
N GLN A 175 15.94 0.18 1.04
CA GLN A 175 15.91 -1.23 0.60
C GLN A 175 14.95 -2.11 1.40
N MET A 176 14.04 -1.50 2.16
CA MET A 176 13.07 -2.23 2.97
C MET A 176 11.66 -1.98 2.49
N LEU A 177 10.81 -2.96 2.71
CA LEU A 177 9.37 -2.87 2.59
C LEU A 177 8.78 -2.96 4.00
N VAL A 178 8.04 -1.93 4.36
CA VAL A 178 7.43 -1.76 5.67
C VAL A 178 5.93 -1.82 5.50
N THR A 179 5.27 -2.74 6.17
CA THR A 179 3.80 -2.77 6.15
C THR A 179 3.26 -1.56 6.91
N ALA A 180 2.51 -0.72 6.21
CA ALA A 180 1.94 0.49 6.75
C ALA A 180 0.83 0.18 7.75
N ALA A 181 0.82 0.86 8.89
CA ALA A 181 -0.24 0.80 9.87
C ALA A 181 -0.38 2.16 10.55
N ALA A 182 -1.59 2.71 10.58
CA ALA A 182 -1.88 3.90 11.38
C ALA A 182 -1.88 3.53 12.88
N ARG A 183 -2.40 2.36 13.22
CA ARG A 183 -2.30 1.74 14.54
C ARG A 183 -1.75 0.32 14.39
N LEU A 184 -0.75 -0.04 15.18
CA LEU A 184 -0.25 -1.40 15.25
C LEU A 184 -1.11 -2.20 16.22
N ASP A 185 -1.91 -3.12 15.70
CA ASP A 185 -2.72 -4.04 16.49
C ASP A 185 -2.04 -5.41 16.52
N LEU A 186 -1.54 -5.80 17.69
CA LEU A 186 -0.90 -7.09 17.94
C LEU A 186 -1.90 -8.08 18.53
N THR A 187 -1.59 -9.34 18.37
CA THR A 187 -2.38 -10.43 18.92
C THR A 187 -1.45 -11.46 19.58
N PRO A 188 -1.95 -12.30 20.51
CA PRO A 188 -1.15 -13.39 21.07
C PRO A 188 -0.60 -14.37 20.03
N LEU A 189 -1.22 -14.47 18.85
CA LEU A 189 -0.74 -15.30 17.74
C LEU A 189 0.29 -14.57 16.87
N ARG A 190 0.33 -13.25 16.92
CA ARG A 190 1.27 -12.38 16.19
C ARG A 190 1.75 -11.27 17.12
N PRO A 191 2.57 -11.61 18.12
CA PRO A 191 2.95 -10.67 19.18
C PRO A 191 4.16 -9.81 18.84
N THR A 192 4.73 -9.95 17.65
CA THR A 192 5.98 -9.28 17.28
C THR A 192 5.70 -7.89 16.72
N ALA A 193 6.25 -6.87 17.39
CA ALA A 193 6.30 -5.51 16.88
C ALA A 193 7.64 -5.27 16.19
N PHE A 194 7.61 -4.85 14.93
CA PHE A 194 8.80 -4.35 14.23
C PHE A 194 8.87 -2.84 14.41
N TYR A 195 10.09 -2.32 14.54
CA TYR A 195 10.31 -0.89 14.67
C TYR A 195 11.36 -0.38 13.67
N LEU A 196 11.23 0.88 13.31
CA LEU A 196 12.16 1.61 12.47
C LEU A 196 12.30 3.04 12.98
N LEU A 197 13.54 3.51 13.06
CA LEU A 197 13.92 4.85 13.49
C LEU A 197 15.09 5.32 12.60
N GLU A 198 14.98 6.47 11.96
CA GLU A 198 16.13 7.10 11.32
C GLU A 198 16.93 7.89 12.36
N ALA A 199 18.23 7.66 12.45
CA ALA A 199 19.13 8.43 13.29
C ALA A 199 19.97 9.36 12.41
N TYR A 200 20.18 10.60 12.83
CA TYR A 200 20.87 11.61 12.06
C TYR A 200 22.13 12.11 12.77
N SER A 201 23.23 12.14 12.04
CA SER A 201 24.48 12.70 12.54
C SER A 201 25.28 13.28 11.38
N ALA A 202 25.83 14.48 11.56
CA ALA A 202 26.68 15.12 10.55
C ALA A 202 28.04 14.39 10.37
N LYS A 203 28.49 13.66 11.40
CA LYS A 203 29.72 12.83 11.42
C LYS A 203 29.35 11.43 11.86
N ALA A 204 30.19 10.46 11.54
CA ALA A 204 30.02 9.11 12.10
C ALA A 204 30.01 9.20 13.63
N ALA A 205 29.01 8.56 14.26
CA ALA A 205 28.78 8.61 15.69
C ALA A 205 28.41 7.24 16.23
N SER A 206 28.91 6.94 17.43
CA SER A 206 28.55 5.77 18.21
C SER A 206 27.53 6.16 19.28
N GLY A 207 26.69 5.23 19.66
CA GLY A 207 25.71 5.47 20.70
C GLY A 207 25.05 4.20 21.20
N THR A 208 23.97 4.35 21.94
CA THR A 208 23.15 3.24 22.43
C THR A 208 21.66 3.47 22.13
N LEU A 209 20.95 2.39 21.82
CA LEU A 209 19.51 2.35 21.70
C LEU A 209 18.93 1.46 22.80
N ARG A 210 17.95 1.98 23.54
CA ARG A 210 17.15 1.22 24.50
C ARG A 210 15.68 1.30 24.15
N LEU A 211 14.97 0.18 24.16
CA LEU A 211 13.53 0.13 24.00
C LEU A 211 12.85 -0.08 25.36
N ARG A 212 11.73 0.58 25.52
CA ARG A 212 10.86 0.45 26.69
C ARG A 212 9.42 0.34 26.22
N VAL A 213 8.68 -0.59 26.80
CA VAL A 213 7.23 -0.69 26.60
C VAL A 213 6.56 -0.28 27.90
N ALA A 214 5.64 0.67 27.80
CA ALA A 214 4.87 1.19 28.93
C ALA A 214 3.37 0.98 28.70
N ASP A 215 2.62 0.83 29.79
CA ASP A 215 1.16 0.82 29.75
C ASP A 215 0.56 2.22 29.51
N SER A 216 -0.75 2.32 29.47
CA SER A 216 -1.49 3.59 29.28
C SER A 216 -1.26 4.60 30.42
N ALA A 217 -0.80 4.17 31.59
CA ALA A 217 -0.43 5.03 32.71
C ALA A 217 1.06 5.47 32.65
N GLY A 218 1.81 5.03 31.64
CA GLY A 218 3.23 5.34 31.48
C GLY A 218 4.17 4.47 32.33
N LYS A 219 3.63 3.44 33.03
CA LYS A 219 4.43 2.52 33.82
C LYS A 219 5.20 1.57 32.90
N PRO A 220 6.53 1.48 33.00
CA PRO A 220 7.32 0.57 32.19
C PRO A 220 7.04 -0.90 32.61
N LEU A 221 6.73 -1.72 31.61
CA LEU A 221 6.49 -3.16 31.77
C LEU A 221 7.66 -3.98 31.22
N ILE A 222 8.24 -3.54 30.10
CA ILE A 222 9.39 -4.17 29.46
C ILE A 222 10.46 -3.10 29.24
N THR A 223 11.70 -3.42 29.55
CA THR A 223 12.86 -2.57 29.22
C THR A 223 13.96 -3.48 28.68
N THR A 224 14.46 -3.20 27.48
CA THR A 224 15.58 -3.96 26.91
C THR A 224 16.91 -3.50 27.48
N ALA A 225 17.95 -4.32 27.35
CA ALA A 225 19.30 -3.85 27.51
C ALA A 225 19.64 -2.74 26.50
N GLU A 226 20.64 -1.95 26.79
CA GLU A 226 21.18 -1.00 25.82
C GLU A 226 21.89 -1.74 24.69
N THR A 227 21.50 -1.44 23.47
CA THR A 227 22.12 -2.01 22.27
C THR A 227 23.05 -0.98 21.65
N PRO A 228 24.37 -1.27 21.51
CA PRO A 228 25.29 -0.38 20.82
C PRO A 228 24.84 -0.13 19.36
N VAL A 229 24.90 1.12 18.93
CA VAL A 229 24.57 1.50 17.55
C VAL A 229 25.71 2.34 16.95
N GLN A 230 25.91 2.16 15.65
CA GLN A 230 26.84 2.95 14.84
C GLN A 230 26.02 3.66 13.75
N VAL A 231 26.13 4.97 13.71
CA VAL A 231 25.43 5.80 12.73
C VAL A 231 26.47 6.47 11.83
N PRO A 232 26.49 6.21 10.52
CA PRO A 232 27.42 6.83 9.60
C PRO A 232 27.19 8.34 9.48
N ALA A 233 28.15 9.05 8.88
CA ALA A 233 27.95 10.44 8.53
C ALA A 233 26.77 10.58 7.54
N GLY A 234 25.88 11.55 7.78
CA GLY A 234 24.63 11.73 7.04
C GLY A 234 23.43 11.01 7.65
N GLY A 235 23.65 10.03 8.52
CA GLY A 235 22.58 9.28 9.21
C GLY A 235 22.50 7.81 8.82
N GLY A 236 21.58 7.09 9.47
CA GLY A 236 21.35 5.67 9.25
C GLY A 236 19.99 5.22 9.78
N ILE A 237 19.58 4.01 9.40
CA ILE A 237 18.33 3.41 9.83
C ILE A 237 18.61 2.41 10.94
N LEU A 238 17.99 2.62 12.09
CA LEU A 238 17.94 1.69 13.22
C LEU A 238 16.63 0.91 13.13
N LYS A 239 16.70 -0.40 13.08
CA LYS A 239 15.54 -1.28 12.96
C LYS A 239 15.71 -2.54 13.78
N GLY A 240 14.60 -3.14 14.15
CA GLY A 240 14.59 -4.41 14.84
C GLY A 240 13.16 -4.86 15.12
N GLN A 241 13.06 -5.86 15.98
CA GLN A 241 11.78 -6.41 16.40
C GLN A 241 11.80 -6.70 17.89
N LEU A 242 10.63 -6.68 18.51
CA LEU A 242 10.42 -7.03 19.91
C LEU A 242 9.24 -7.98 20.01
N ASP A 243 9.43 -9.12 20.65
CA ASP A 243 8.38 -10.06 20.98
C ASP A 243 7.66 -9.58 22.25
N LEU A 244 6.33 -9.45 22.14
CA LEU A 244 5.45 -8.91 23.18
C LEU A 244 4.38 -9.91 23.61
N GLY A 245 4.60 -11.20 23.34
CA GLY A 245 3.63 -12.26 23.58
C GLY A 245 3.17 -12.45 25.03
N GLY A 246 3.88 -11.86 26.00
CA GLY A 246 3.51 -11.91 27.43
C GLY A 246 2.66 -10.73 27.90
N LEU A 247 2.35 -9.75 27.04
CA LEU A 247 1.56 -8.59 27.44
C LEU A 247 0.08 -8.93 27.53
N PRO A 248 -0.63 -8.51 28.60
CA PRO A 248 -2.08 -8.59 28.67
C PRO A 248 -2.77 -7.78 27.57
N PRO A 249 -4.06 -8.04 27.29
CA PRO A 249 -4.84 -7.18 26.41
C PRO A 249 -4.85 -5.73 26.89
N GLY A 250 -4.64 -4.77 25.96
CA GLY A 250 -4.61 -3.36 26.35
C GLY A 250 -3.88 -2.45 25.35
N HIS A 251 -3.75 -1.18 25.74
CA HIS A 251 -3.05 -0.14 24.99
C HIS A 251 -1.68 0.12 25.60
N TYR A 252 -0.67 0.21 24.75
CA TYR A 252 0.72 0.34 25.13
C TYR A 252 1.45 1.38 24.30
N ALA A 253 2.57 1.86 24.78
CA ALA A 253 3.50 2.68 24.03
C ALA A 253 4.89 2.03 24.02
N MET A 254 5.48 1.87 22.85
CA MET A 254 6.89 1.59 22.70
C MET A 254 7.67 2.90 22.67
N VAL A 255 8.68 3.03 23.51
CA VAL A 255 9.56 4.20 23.59
C VAL A 255 10.98 3.76 23.21
N ALA A 256 11.52 4.39 22.17
CA ALA A 256 12.91 4.24 21.76
C ALA A 256 13.73 5.40 22.34
N ALA A 257 14.63 5.11 23.26
CA ALA A 257 15.59 6.05 23.80
C ALA A 257 16.93 5.85 23.09
N LEU A 258 17.31 6.83 22.27
CA LEU A 258 18.58 6.88 21.55
C LEU A 258 19.50 7.88 22.23
N ASP A 259 20.69 7.42 22.63
CA ASP A 259 21.81 8.28 22.99
C ASP A 259 22.84 8.22 21.87
N LEU A 260 23.06 9.33 21.17
CA LEU A 260 23.95 9.40 20.01
C LEU A 260 24.84 10.64 20.11
N GLY A 261 26.14 10.42 20.22
CA GLY A 261 27.13 11.50 20.32
C GLY A 261 26.86 12.45 21.49
N GLY A 262 26.39 11.93 22.63
CA GLY A 262 26.03 12.67 23.82
C GLY A 262 24.71 13.42 23.78
N LYS A 263 23.89 13.21 22.70
CA LYS A 263 22.52 13.74 22.59
C LYS A 263 21.52 12.62 22.82
N ARG A 264 20.72 12.77 23.87
CA ARG A 264 19.64 11.85 24.18
C ARG A 264 18.33 12.32 23.58
N VAL A 265 17.63 11.43 22.88
CA VAL A 265 16.29 11.66 22.34
C VAL A 265 15.42 10.45 22.62
N GLU A 266 14.15 10.69 22.97
CA GLU A 266 13.13 9.66 23.10
C GLU A 266 12.08 9.85 22.02
N ARG A 267 11.66 8.74 21.41
CA ARG A 267 10.57 8.69 20.45
C ARG A 267 9.60 7.59 20.85
N SER A 268 8.32 7.88 20.82
CA SER A 268 7.28 6.94 21.22
C SER A 268 6.28 6.65 20.12
N ALA A 269 5.72 5.45 20.14
CA ALA A 269 4.67 5.05 19.26
C ALA A 269 3.72 4.07 19.97
N GLY A 270 2.41 4.31 19.85
CA GLY A 270 1.37 3.49 20.44
C GLY A 270 1.10 2.21 19.66
N PHE A 271 0.68 1.17 20.37
CA PHE A 271 0.17 -0.08 19.82
C PHE A 271 -0.87 -0.71 20.75
N THR A 272 -1.63 -1.69 20.25
CA THR A 272 -2.60 -2.45 21.04
C THR A 272 -2.21 -3.93 21.09
N MET A 273 -2.62 -4.62 22.15
CA MET A 273 -2.56 -6.08 22.26
C MET A 273 -4.00 -6.59 22.47
N ALA A 274 -4.48 -7.42 21.55
CA ALA A 274 -5.80 -8.04 21.64
C ALA A 274 -5.80 -9.24 22.61
N GLY A 275 -6.99 -9.60 23.11
CA GLY A 275 -7.20 -10.82 23.89
C GLY A 275 -7.14 -12.09 23.01
N LEU A 276 -6.87 -13.24 23.63
CA LEU A 276 -6.81 -14.51 22.92
C LEU A 276 -8.20 -14.90 22.34
N ASP A 277 -9.26 -14.77 23.11
CA ASP A 277 -10.61 -15.10 22.66
C ASP A 277 -11.04 -14.22 21.50
N GLU A 278 -10.84 -12.91 21.61
CA GLU A 278 -11.07 -11.94 20.53
C GLU A 278 -10.23 -12.26 19.28
N THR A 279 -8.99 -12.71 19.47
CA THR A 279 -8.11 -13.10 18.37
C THR A 279 -8.61 -14.34 17.66
N LEU A 280 -9.06 -15.35 18.39
CA LEU A 280 -9.58 -16.59 17.81
C LEU A 280 -10.90 -16.34 17.08
N GLU A 281 -11.80 -15.54 17.64
CA GLU A 281 -13.03 -15.13 16.95
C GLU A 281 -12.75 -14.38 15.65
N LYS A 282 -11.84 -13.40 15.68
CA LYS A 282 -11.44 -12.65 14.50
C LYS A 282 -10.75 -13.53 13.45
N ASP A 283 -9.94 -14.50 13.86
CA ASP A 283 -9.29 -15.43 12.92
C ASP A 283 -10.28 -16.39 12.26
N VAL A 284 -11.28 -16.88 12.98
CA VAL A 284 -12.37 -17.69 12.39
C VAL A 284 -13.16 -16.87 11.39
N VAL A 285 -13.61 -15.68 11.78
CA VAL A 285 -14.34 -14.76 10.90
C VAL A 285 -13.51 -14.40 9.69
N ARG A 286 -12.21 -14.14 9.85
CA ARG A 286 -11.29 -13.83 8.74
C ARG A 286 -11.12 -15.00 7.78
N ARG A 287 -10.97 -16.24 8.26
CA ARG A 287 -10.84 -17.43 7.41
C ARG A 287 -12.12 -17.72 6.62
N GLU A 288 -13.29 -17.56 7.25
CA GLU A 288 -14.55 -17.71 6.52
C GLU A 288 -14.76 -16.60 5.52
N ALA A 289 -14.35 -15.39 5.88
CA ALA A 289 -14.36 -14.25 4.98
C ALA A 289 -13.44 -14.38 3.78
N ALA A 290 -12.28 -15.01 3.98
CA ALA A 290 -11.33 -15.28 2.90
C ALA A 290 -11.96 -16.16 1.83
N LYS A 291 -12.66 -17.21 2.26
CA LYS A 291 -13.40 -18.10 1.36
C LYS A 291 -14.44 -17.34 0.54
N VAL A 292 -15.22 -16.45 1.20
CA VAL A 292 -16.27 -15.68 0.55
C VAL A 292 -15.71 -14.60 -0.39
N THR A 293 -14.59 -13.95 -0.03
CA THR A 293 -14.09 -12.79 -0.78
C THR A 293 -13.37 -13.21 -2.06
N ASP A 294 -12.62 -14.30 -2.03
CA ASP A 294 -11.89 -14.79 -3.21
C ASP A 294 -12.78 -15.61 -4.14
N GLU A 295 -13.66 -16.45 -3.57
CA GLU A 295 -14.67 -17.18 -4.34
C GLU A 295 -15.75 -16.24 -4.88
N GLY A 296 -16.14 -15.21 -4.13
CA GLY A 296 -17.16 -14.24 -4.52
C GLY A 296 -16.70 -13.16 -5.51
N TYR A 297 -15.38 -12.94 -5.67
CA TYR A 297 -14.89 -11.86 -6.53
C TYR A 297 -15.38 -11.96 -7.99
N PHE A 298 -15.33 -13.16 -8.56
CA PHE A 298 -15.84 -13.39 -9.91
C PHE A 298 -17.32 -13.79 -9.95
N GLU A 299 -17.89 -14.27 -8.84
CA GLU A 299 -19.31 -14.64 -8.77
C GLU A 299 -20.25 -13.43 -8.93
N ALA A 300 -19.80 -12.25 -8.52
CA ALA A 300 -20.56 -11.00 -8.69
C ALA A 300 -20.52 -10.43 -10.11
N MET A 301 -19.56 -10.86 -10.94
CA MET A 301 -19.36 -10.25 -12.27
C MET A 301 -20.41 -10.71 -13.29
N SER A 302 -20.89 -9.78 -14.09
CA SER A 302 -21.68 -10.06 -15.29
C SER A 302 -20.86 -10.77 -16.36
N GLU A 303 -21.48 -11.21 -17.42
CA GLU A 303 -20.78 -11.86 -18.54
C GLU A 303 -19.81 -10.91 -19.25
N GLU A 304 -20.18 -9.63 -19.38
CA GLU A 304 -19.32 -8.59 -19.96
C GLU A 304 -18.12 -8.31 -19.06
N GLU A 305 -18.31 -8.18 -17.75
CA GLU A 305 -17.23 -7.94 -16.79
C GLU A 305 -16.24 -9.11 -16.73
N ILE A 306 -16.74 -10.35 -16.79
CA ILE A 306 -15.89 -11.55 -16.88
C ILE A 306 -15.10 -11.56 -18.20
N ALA A 307 -15.68 -11.15 -19.30
CA ALA A 307 -15.00 -11.08 -20.58
C ALA A 307 -13.88 -10.03 -20.54
N ILE A 308 -14.12 -8.87 -19.93
CA ILE A 308 -13.13 -7.80 -19.74
C ILE A 308 -12.02 -8.28 -18.80
N ALA A 309 -12.37 -8.85 -17.65
CA ALA A 309 -11.40 -9.34 -16.68
C ALA A 309 -10.51 -10.47 -17.22
N LYS A 310 -11.04 -11.27 -18.12
CA LYS A 310 -10.32 -12.38 -18.77
C LYS A 310 -9.27 -11.92 -19.77
N GLU A 311 -9.49 -10.83 -20.49
CA GLU A 311 -8.57 -10.44 -21.56
C GLU A 311 -7.11 -10.29 -21.13
N PRO A 312 -6.79 -9.52 -20.06
CA PRO A 312 -5.42 -9.29 -19.68
C PRO A 312 -4.71 -10.52 -19.10
N ILE A 313 -5.43 -11.53 -18.57
CA ILE A 313 -4.79 -12.70 -18.00
C ILE A 313 -3.96 -13.51 -19.01
N SER A 314 -4.19 -13.32 -20.30
CA SER A 314 -3.36 -13.87 -21.38
C SER A 314 -1.87 -13.47 -21.27
N LEU A 315 -1.58 -12.36 -20.60
CA LEU A 315 -0.21 -11.88 -20.37
C LEU A 315 0.57 -12.73 -19.36
N VAL A 316 -0.14 -13.45 -18.47
CA VAL A 316 0.44 -14.23 -17.37
C VAL A 316 -0.02 -15.70 -17.36
N ALA A 317 -0.85 -16.09 -18.32
CA ALA A 317 -1.26 -17.47 -18.49
C ALA A 317 -0.11 -18.31 -19.06
N GLU A 318 0.07 -19.51 -18.52
CA GLU A 318 1.08 -20.46 -18.96
C GLU A 318 0.49 -21.46 -19.98
N GLY A 319 1.38 -22.20 -20.63
CA GLY A 319 1.06 -23.03 -21.79
C GLY A 319 -0.24 -23.83 -21.70
N GLY A 320 -1.19 -23.52 -22.57
CA GLY A 320 -2.47 -24.24 -22.68
C GLY A 320 -3.54 -23.88 -21.65
N GLU A 321 -3.29 -23.05 -20.65
CA GLU A 321 -4.31 -22.69 -19.65
C GLU A 321 -5.52 -22.00 -20.30
N MET A 322 -5.27 -21.13 -21.28
CA MET A 322 -6.31 -20.40 -21.99
C MET A 322 -7.13 -21.29 -22.95
N SER A 323 -6.64 -22.46 -23.30
CA SER A 323 -7.38 -23.41 -24.17
C SER A 323 -8.65 -23.97 -23.51
N LYS A 324 -8.72 -23.91 -22.17
CA LYS A 324 -9.92 -24.29 -21.41
C LYS A 324 -11.04 -23.26 -21.46
N TRP A 325 -10.75 -22.07 -21.97
CA TRP A 325 -11.74 -21.01 -22.15
C TRP A 325 -12.42 -21.15 -23.51
N SER A 326 -13.75 -21.25 -23.52
CA SER A 326 -14.57 -21.15 -24.73
C SER A 326 -15.61 -20.03 -24.55
N LYS A 327 -16.00 -19.40 -25.64
CA LYS A 327 -17.11 -18.43 -25.65
C LYS A 327 -18.45 -19.07 -25.27
N ASP A 328 -18.59 -20.37 -25.57
CA ASP A 328 -19.82 -21.14 -25.33
C ASP A 328 -19.95 -21.64 -23.88
N LEU A 329 -18.96 -21.39 -23.02
CA LEU A 329 -19.07 -21.70 -21.60
C LEU A 329 -20.21 -20.88 -20.97
N SER A 330 -20.99 -21.55 -20.09
CA SER A 330 -21.96 -20.82 -19.27
C SER A 330 -21.24 -19.80 -18.38
N LEU A 331 -21.95 -18.72 -17.99
CA LEU A 331 -21.42 -17.69 -17.09
C LEU A 331 -20.83 -18.30 -15.82
N ARG A 332 -21.50 -19.29 -15.23
CA ARG A 332 -20.99 -20.02 -14.06
C ARG A 332 -19.66 -20.72 -14.34
N ALA A 333 -19.50 -21.34 -15.50
CA ALA A 333 -18.25 -22.00 -15.88
C ALA A 333 -17.14 -20.98 -16.16
N LYS A 334 -17.46 -19.81 -16.74
CA LYS A 334 -16.53 -18.70 -16.94
C LYS A 334 -16.02 -18.14 -15.61
N ARG A 335 -16.94 -17.88 -14.67
CA ARG A 335 -16.60 -17.43 -13.30
C ARG A 335 -15.71 -18.42 -12.58
N ARG A 336 -16.05 -19.70 -12.63
CA ARG A 336 -15.24 -20.78 -12.02
C ARG A 336 -13.84 -20.86 -12.64
N PHE A 337 -13.72 -20.74 -13.97
CA PHE A 337 -12.42 -20.69 -14.63
C PHE A 337 -11.53 -19.58 -14.06
N MET A 338 -12.08 -18.37 -13.92
CA MET A 338 -11.37 -17.21 -13.40
C MET A 338 -10.95 -17.41 -11.93
N THR A 339 -11.84 -17.95 -11.10
CA THR A 339 -11.55 -18.27 -9.70
C THR A 339 -10.43 -19.32 -9.61
N ASP A 340 -10.52 -20.41 -10.36
CA ASP A 340 -9.52 -21.47 -10.36
C ASP A 340 -8.16 -21.02 -10.92
N PHE A 341 -8.17 -20.10 -11.89
CA PHE A 341 -6.95 -19.52 -12.46
C PHE A 341 -6.14 -18.75 -11.40
N TRP A 342 -6.80 -17.91 -10.63
CA TRP A 342 -6.16 -17.12 -9.59
C TRP A 342 -5.87 -17.91 -8.33
N LYS A 343 -6.72 -18.86 -7.96
CA LYS A 343 -6.49 -19.72 -6.80
C LYS A 343 -5.18 -20.51 -6.90
N ARG A 344 -4.78 -20.93 -8.10
CA ARG A 344 -3.47 -21.58 -8.32
C ARG A 344 -2.29 -20.64 -8.18
N ARG A 345 -2.49 -19.34 -8.26
CA ARG A 345 -1.48 -18.28 -8.18
C ARG A 345 -1.50 -17.52 -6.87
N ASP A 346 -2.27 -18.00 -5.92
CA ASP A 346 -2.38 -17.43 -4.59
C ASP A 346 -1.15 -17.85 -3.75
N PRO A 347 -0.28 -16.93 -3.35
CA PRO A 347 0.89 -17.25 -2.53
C PRO A 347 0.53 -17.47 -1.07
N THR A 348 -0.66 -17.01 -0.63
CA THR A 348 -1.11 -17.00 0.77
C THR A 348 -2.59 -17.36 0.86
N PRO A 349 -2.97 -18.63 0.59
CA PRO A 349 -4.38 -19.06 0.52
C PRO A 349 -5.17 -18.85 1.83
N GLU A 350 -4.48 -18.58 2.93
CA GLU A 350 -5.04 -18.27 4.24
C GLU A 350 -5.44 -16.79 4.42
N THR A 351 -5.07 -15.92 3.48
CA THR A 351 -5.47 -14.51 3.52
C THR A 351 -6.79 -14.28 2.78
N PRO A 352 -7.57 -13.23 3.16
CA PRO A 352 -8.88 -12.96 2.55
C PRO A 352 -8.83 -12.55 1.09
N VAL A 353 -7.68 -12.16 0.59
CA VAL A 353 -7.51 -11.62 -0.74
C VAL A 353 -6.32 -12.28 -1.40
N ASN A 354 -6.50 -12.77 -2.61
CA ASN A 354 -5.41 -13.22 -3.45
C ASN A 354 -4.58 -12.02 -3.91
N GLU A 355 -3.43 -11.81 -3.27
CA GLU A 355 -2.58 -10.65 -3.51
C GLU A 355 -2.04 -10.62 -4.94
N THR A 356 -1.75 -11.79 -5.52
CA THR A 356 -1.29 -11.87 -6.92
C THR A 356 -2.36 -11.38 -7.88
N ARG A 357 -3.62 -11.77 -7.67
CA ARG A 357 -4.75 -11.28 -8.46
C ARG A 357 -4.92 -9.77 -8.31
N GLN A 358 -4.91 -9.28 -7.08
CA GLN A 358 -5.08 -7.85 -6.81
C GLN A 358 -3.97 -7.03 -7.47
N LEU A 359 -2.70 -7.38 -7.26
CA LEU A 359 -1.56 -6.70 -7.87
C LEU A 359 -1.62 -6.70 -9.39
N PHE A 360 -2.08 -7.80 -9.97
CA PHE A 360 -2.23 -7.91 -11.41
C PHE A 360 -3.28 -6.93 -11.95
N TYR A 361 -4.49 -6.90 -11.38
CA TYR A 361 -5.54 -5.99 -11.86
C TYR A 361 -5.23 -4.53 -11.53
N ASP A 362 -4.54 -4.24 -10.43
CA ASP A 362 -4.04 -2.91 -10.13
C ASP A 362 -3.01 -2.45 -11.18
N ALA A 363 -2.12 -3.36 -11.62
CA ALA A 363 -1.18 -3.08 -12.70
C ALA A 363 -1.88 -2.87 -14.04
N VAL A 364 -2.94 -3.63 -14.33
CA VAL A 364 -3.78 -3.44 -15.53
C VAL A 364 -4.46 -2.07 -15.49
N ALA A 365 -5.09 -1.72 -14.38
CA ALA A 365 -5.76 -0.42 -14.22
C ALA A 365 -4.77 0.75 -14.32
N TYR A 366 -3.59 0.62 -13.73
CA TYR A 366 -2.53 1.61 -13.87
C TYR A 366 -2.06 1.75 -15.32
N ALA A 367 -1.85 0.63 -16.01
CA ALA A 367 -1.45 0.63 -17.41
C ALA A 367 -2.50 1.32 -18.29
N ASP A 368 -3.79 1.06 -18.06
CA ASP A 368 -4.87 1.70 -18.80
C ASP A 368 -4.91 3.21 -18.62
N LYS A 369 -4.71 3.66 -17.40
CA LYS A 369 -4.66 5.08 -17.07
C LYS A 369 -3.44 5.79 -17.67
N THR A 370 -2.27 5.12 -17.67
CA THR A 370 -0.98 5.75 -17.93
C THR A 370 -0.51 5.57 -19.37
N PHE A 371 -0.79 4.42 -19.98
CA PHE A 371 -0.25 4.05 -21.29
C PHE A 371 -1.32 3.93 -22.37
N GLY A 372 -2.59 4.23 -22.06
CA GLY A 372 -3.68 4.22 -23.05
C GLY A 372 -3.40 5.18 -24.19
N GLU A 373 -3.57 4.70 -25.42
CA GLU A 373 -3.35 5.49 -26.62
C GLU A 373 -4.66 6.11 -27.09
N LYS A 374 -4.66 7.44 -27.22
CA LYS A 374 -5.79 8.22 -27.69
C LYS A 374 -5.66 8.44 -29.20
N GLY A 375 -6.47 7.76 -29.99
CA GLY A 375 -6.47 7.88 -31.44
C GLY A 375 -7.81 7.41 -32.05
N ARG A 376 -7.84 7.21 -33.40
CA ARG A 376 -9.03 6.71 -34.12
C ARG A 376 -9.58 5.36 -33.59
N ALA A 377 -8.71 4.55 -32.99
CA ALA A 377 -9.10 3.38 -32.22
C ALA A 377 -8.37 3.49 -30.87
N ALA A 378 -9.11 3.80 -29.79
CA ALA A 378 -8.55 3.82 -28.45
C ALA A 378 -8.04 2.42 -28.10
N VAL A 379 -6.72 2.30 -27.83
CA VAL A 379 -6.11 1.05 -27.39
C VAL A 379 -6.02 1.09 -25.86
N PRO A 380 -6.61 0.10 -25.16
CA PRO A 380 -6.43 -0.04 -23.71
C PRO A 380 -4.94 -0.05 -23.36
N GLY A 381 -4.58 0.64 -22.30
CA GLY A 381 -3.16 0.84 -21.96
C GLY A 381 -2.41 -0.46 -21.73
N TRP A 382 -3.03 -1.47 -21.12
CA TRP A 382 -2.42 -2.78 -20.89
C TRP A 382 -2.13 -3.56 -22.21
N LYS A 383 -2.77 -3.19 -23.33
CA LYS A 383 -2.51 -3.76 -24.68
C LYS A 383 -1.34 -3.09 -25.39
N THR A 384 -0.95 -1.88 -24.98
CA THR A 384 0.23 -1.21 -25.53
C THR A 384 1.52 -1.90 -25.13
N ASP A 385 2.60 -1.67 -25.86
CA ASP A 385 3.90 -2.29 -25.53
C ASP A 385 4.37 -1.91 -24.11
N ARG A 386 4.25 -0.61 -23.73
CA ARG A 386 4.60 -0.16 -22.38
C ARG A 386 3.72 -0.81 -21.32
N GLY A 387 2.40 -0.81 -21.54
CA GLY A 387 1.46 -1.39 -20.58
C GLY A 387 1.64 -2.89 -20.42
N ARG A 388 1.86 -3.61 -21.50
CA ARG A 388 2.12 -5.05 -21.49
C ARG A 388 3.37 -5.42 -20.69
N ILE A 389 4.47 -4.67 -20.91
CA ILE A 389 5.72 -4.86 -20.15
C ILE A 389 5.51 -4.50 -18.68
N TYR A 390 4.78 -3.42 -18.39
CA TYR A 390 4.46 -3.01 -17.03
C TYR A 390 3.62 -4.04 -16.28
N VAL A 391 2.57 -4.56 -16.89
CA VAL A 391 1.71 -5.59 -16.27
C VAL A 391 2.50 -6.86 -15.95
N LYS A 392 3.45 -7.24 -16.81
CA LYS A 392 4.30 -8.44 -16.61
C LYS A 392 5.39 -8.25 -15.57
N ASN A 393 5.99 -7.05 -15.47
CA ASN A 393 7.22 -6.85 -14.71
C ASN A 393 7.08 -5.79 -13.59
N GLY A 394 5.95 -5.08 -13.52
CA GLY A 394 5.78 -3.94 -12.60
C GLY A 394 6.53 -2.69 -13.05
N SER A 395 6.75 -1.77 -12.10
CA SER A 395 7.56 -0.56 -12.35
C SER A 395 9.02 -0.92 -12.64
N PRO A 396 9.65 -0.26 -13.63
CA PRO A 396 11.09 -0.40 -13.85
C PRO A 396 11.90 0.09 -12.64
N ASP A 397 13.07 -0.51 -12.41
CA ASP A 397 13.99 -0.07 -11.37
C ASP A 397 14.67 1.25 -11.75
N GLU A 398 14.96 1.42 -13.05
CA GLU A 398 15.54 2.62 -13.62
C GLU A 398 14.83 2.97 -14.93
N GLN A 399 14.62 4.26 -15.15
CA GLN A 399 13.97 4.77 -16.36
C GLN A 399 14.74 5.96 -16.92
N LEU A 400 14.98 5.92 -18.22
CA LEU A 400 15.44 7.06 -19.02
C LEU A 400 14.27 7.51 -19.90
N ASP A 401 13.94 8.79 -19.84
CA ASP A 401 12.87 9.40 -20.66
C ASP A 401 13.41 10.56 -21.48
N ARG A 402 13.17 10.53 -22.77
CA ARG A 402 13.59 11.56 -23.73
C ARG A 402 12.42 11.98 -24.60
N VAL A 403 11.63 12.91 -24.08
CA VAL A 403 10.47 13.47 -24.78
C VAL A 403 10.91 14.41 -25.91
N GLN A 404 12.05 15.12 -25.71
CA GLN A 404 12.68 15.94 -26.74
C GLN A 404 14.10 15.41 -26.95
N ALA A 405 14.30 14.66 -28.00
CA ALA A 405 15.53 13.91 -28.24
C ALA A 405 16.37 14.49 -29.43
N GLY A 406 16.35 15.80 -29.62
CA GLY A 406 17.11 16.45 -30.68
C GLY A 406 16.66 15.97 -32.07
N ARG A 407 17.57 15.28 -32.78
CA ARG A 407 17.26 14.70 -34.10
C ARG A 407 16.59 13.31 -34.02
N SER A 408 16.52 12.71 -32.83
CA SER A 408 15.88 11.41 -32.61
C SER A 408 14.36 11.54 -32.45
N VAL A 409 13.65 10.43 -32.59
CA VAL A 409 12.26 10.31 -32.10
C VAL A 409 12.26 10.30 -30.58
N PRO A 410 11.16 10.69 -29.91
CA PRO A 410 11.01 10.49 -28.47
C PRO A 410 11.19 9.00 -28.10
N TYR A 411 11.93 8.72 -27.02
CA TYR A 411 12.17 7.35 -26.58
C TYR A 411 12.20 7.24 -25.07
N GLN A 412 11.93 6.03 -24.59
CA GLN A 412 12.04 5.63 -23.19
C GLN A 412 12.84 4.34 -23.09
N VAL A 413 13.64 4.23 -22.02
CA VAL A 413 14.36 3.01 -21.69
C VAL A 413 13.98 2.61 -20.27
N TRP A 414 13.48 1.41 -20.13
CA TRP A 414 13.15 0.81 -18.84
C TRP A 414 14.14 -0.28 -18.51
N ARG A 415 14.67 -0.28 -17.30
CA ARG A 415 15.63 -1.28 -16.83
C ARG A 415 15.10 -1.93 -15.58
N TYR A 416 15.18 -3.26 -15.55
CA TYR A 416 14.78 -4.12 -14.44
C TYR A 416 16.01 -4.91 -13.99
N ARG A 417 16.52 -4.61 -12.78
CA ARG A 417 17.74 -5.23 -12.23
C ARG A 417 17.44 -6.47 -11.38
N ARG A 418 16.18 -6.83 -11.25
CA ARG A 418 15.73 -7.94 -10.40
C ARG A 418 15.90 -9.26 -11.13
N GLY A 419 16.67 -10.18 -10.53
CA GLY A 419 17.04 -11.44 -11.18
C GLY A 419 18.03 -11.21 -12.33
N ARG A 420 17.66 -11.58 -13.56
CA ARG A 420 18.45 -11.25 -14.75
C ARG A 420 18.22 -9.80 -15.14
N ASP A 421 19.29 -9.04 -15.33
CA ASP A 421 19.22 -7.65 -15.81
C ASP A 421 18.51 -7.61 -17.17
N ARG A 422 17.38 -6.95 -17.24
CA ARG A 422 16.55 -6.82 -18.45
C ARG A 422 16.31 -5.34 -18.74
N TYR A 423 16.31 -5.01 -20.03
CA TYR A 423 15.95 -3.68 -20.47
C TYR A 423 15.02 -3.72 -21.67
N TYR A 424 14.23 -2.66 -21.81
CA TYR A 424 13.25 -2.47 -22.85
C TYR A 424 13.37 -1.05 -23.38
N ILE A 425 13.52 -0.89 -24.70
CA ILE A 425 13.65 0.39 -25.38
C ILE A 425 12.37 0.63 -26.18
N PHE A 426 11.68 1.70 -25.85
CA PHE A 426 10.46 2.14 -26.53
C PHE A 426 10.73 3.41 -27.30
N ALA A 427 10.19 3.51 -28.52
CA ALA A 427 10.29 4.71 -29.35
C ALA A 427 8.92 5.17 -29.82
N ASP A 428 8.67 6.47 -29.75
CA ASP A 428 7.47 7.08 -30.33
C ASP A 428 7.65 7.24 -31.84
N ARG A 429 7.02 6.32 -32.60
CA ARG A 429 7.04 6.33 -34.06
C ARG A 429 5.89 7.11 -34.67
N SER A 430 5.09 7.78 -33.86
CA SER A 430 3.87 8.48 -34.27
C SER A 430 4.06 9.98 -34.48
N ASN A 431 5.31 10.44 -34.67
CA ASN A 431 5.65 11.86 -34.81
C ASN A 431 5.25 12.71 -33.58
N GLY A 432 5.45 12.18 -32.35
CA GLY A 432 5.24 12.93 -31.13
C GLY A 432 3.80 12.86 -30.58
N ILE A 433 2.94 11.95 -31.10
CA ILE A 433 1.58 11.74 -30.56
C ILE A 433 1.61 10.94 -29.24
N GLY A 434 2.75 10.31 -28.92
CA GLY A 434 2.91 9.56 -27.66
C GLY A 434 2.63 8.06 -27.80
N ILE A 435 2.61 7.51 -29.02
CA ILE A 435 2.46 6.08 -29.28
C ILE A 435 3.83 5.41 -29.25
N TYR A 436 4.18 4.85 -28.10
CA TYR A 436 5.49 4.22 -27.87
C TYR A 436 5.43 2.71 -28.19
N GLN A 437 6.25 2.29 -29.15
CA GLN A 437 6.42 0.89 -29.54
C GLN A 437 7.72 0.32 -28.98
N LEU A 438 7.72 -0.95 -28.56
CA LEU A 438 8.92 -1.66 -28.17
C LEU A 438 9.82 -1.86 -29.41
N VAL A 439 10.96 -1.22 -29.43
CA VAL A 439 11.90 -1.31 -30.57
C VAL A 439 13.04 -2.29 -30.29
N HIS A 440 13.46 -2.43 -29.02
CA HIS A 440 14.51 -3.38 -28.65
C HIS A 440 14.43 -3.81 -27.19
N SER A 441 14.89 -5.04 -26.89
CA SER A 441 15.02 -5.58 -25.55
C SER A 441 16.05 -6.71 -25.55
N ASN A 442 16.67 -6.97 -24.39
CA ASN A 442 17.44 -8.20 -24.15
C ASN A 442 16.59 -9.33 -23.54
N ASP A 443 15.30 -9.12 -23.35
CA ASP A 443 14.39 -10.22 -22.96
C ASP A 443 14.02 -11.04 -24.21
N VAL A 444 14.48 -12.28 -24.25
CA VAL A 444 14.25 -13.19 -25.39
C VAL A 444 12.78 -13.51 -25.66
N ARG A 445 11.91 -13.20 -24.72
CA ARG A 445 10.44 -13.38 -24.86
C ARG A 445 9.78 -12.24 -25.63
N GLU A 446 10.52 -11.16 -25.86
CA GLU A 446 10.01 -9.95 -26.50
C GLU A 446 10.65 -9.76 -27.87
N THR A 447 9.83 -9.41 -28.86
CA THR A 447 10.29 -9.18 -30.24
C THR A 447 10.48 -7.70 -30.46
N GLY A 448 11.71 -7.29 -30.74
CA GLY A 448 12.03 -5.93 -31.14
C GLY A 448 12.03 -5.74 -32.67
N VAL A 449 12.37 -4.54 -33.10
CA VAL A 449 12.53 -4.17 -34.51
C VAL A 449 13.99 -4.43 -34.92
N PRO A 450 14.29 -5.20 -35.99
CA PRO A 450 15.68 -5.54 -36.36
C PRO A 450 16.58 -4.33 -36.56
N ASN A 451 16.07 -3.26 -37.16
CA ASN A 451 16.79 -2.00 -37.44
C ASN A 451 16.48 -0.92 -36.38
N TRP A 452 16.28 -1.26 -35.12
CA TRP A 452 15.90 -0.33 -34.06
C TRP A 452 16.87 0.86 -33.91
N ARG A 453 18.17 0.66 -34.19
CA ARG A 453 19.18 1.72 -34.13
C ARG A 453 18.92 2.85 -35.15
N GLU A 454 18.45 2.50 -36.35
CA GLU A 454 18.01 3.46 -37.35
C GLU A 454 16.75 4.21 -36.92
N VAL A 455 15.83 3.51 -36.25
CA VAL A 455 14.58 4.10 -35.72
C VAL A 455 14.89 5.19 -34.70
N VAL A 456 15.75 4.91 -33.71
CA VAL A 456 16.08 5.88 -32.64
C VAL A 456 17.23 6.81 -33.02
N ARG A 457 17.99 6.51 -34.08
CA ARG A 457 19.17 7.19 -34.58
C ARG A 457 20.41 7.10 -33.67
N GLU A 458 21.56 7.38 -34.24
CA GLU A 458 22.88 7.15 -33.64
C GLU A 458 23.09 7.87 -32.31
N GLU A 459 22.67 9.15 -32.23
CA GLU A 459 22.78 9.94 -31.01
C GLU A 459 22.01 9.31 -29.82
N ALA A 460 20.81 8.79 -30.07
CA ALA A 460 20.03 8.12 -29.07
C ALA A 460 20.63 6.76 -28.68
N VAL A 461 21.20 6.01 -29.64
CA VAL A 461 21.88 4.74 -29.35
C VAL A 461 23.05 4.97 -28.37
N ALA A 462 23.84 6.05 -28.56
CA ALA A 462 24.93 6.41 -27.65
C ALA A 462 24.42 6.81 -26.25
N ASP A 463 23.29 7.55 -26.16
CA ASP A 463 22.67 7.92 -24.86
C ASP A 463 22.11 6.72 -24.12
N ILE A 464 21.43 5.84 -24.84
CA ILE A 464 20.90 4.57 -24.32
C ILE A 464 22.03 3.67 -23.83
N GLY A 465 23.12 3.58 -24.61
CA GLY A 465 24.31 2.79 -24.27
C GLY A 465 24.94 3.28 -22.95
N ARG A 466 25.11 4.59 -22.78
CA ARG A 466 25.60 5.18 -21.52
C ARG A 466 24.70 4.88 -20.34
N PHE A 467 23.38 4.98 -20.51
CA PHE A 467 22.42 4.69 -19.46
C PHE A 467 22.46 3.21 -19.03
N LEU A 468 22.55 2.29 -19.99
CA LEU A 468 22.56 0.85 -19.72
C LEU A 468 23.97 0.33 -19.35
N GLY A 469 25.03 1.08 -19.64
CA GLY A 469 26.40 0.60 -19.51
C GLY A 469 26.77 -0.43 -20.60
N ILE A 470 26.20 -0.29 -21.80
CA ILE A 470 26.37 -1.23 -22.95
C ILE A 470 26.89 -0.45 -24.14
N ASP A 471 27.93 -0.95 -24.79
CA ASP A 471 28.34 -0.44 -26.08
C ASP A 471 27.61 -1.14 -27.23
N PHE A 472 26.64 -0.46 -27.81
CA PHE A 472 25.87 -0.99 -28.94
C PHE A 472 26.57 -0.85 -30.28
N PHE A 473 27.70 -0.16 -30.34
CA PHE A 473 28.50 0.03 -31.59
C PHE A 473 29.63 -1.00 -31.73
N ASP A 474 30.01 -1.66 -30.61
CA ASP A 474 31.05 -2.70 -30.66
C ASP A 474 30.46 -3.97 -31.29
N ALA A 475 31.02 -4.36 -32.44
CA ALA A 475 30.51 -5.46 -33.27
C ALA A 475 30.64 -6.89 -32.65
N GLY A 476 31.19 -6.99 -31.43
CA GLY A 476 31.41 -8.25 -30.70
C GLY A 476 30.28 -8.72 -29.78
N GLY A 477 29.22 -7.97 -29.60
CA GLY A 477 28.23 -8.14 -28.54
C GLY A 477 26.96 -8.97 -28.85
N PHE A 478 26.86 -9.66 -29.97
CA PHE A 478 25.70 -10.50 -30.28
C PHE A 478 26.11 -11.89 -30.82
N ARG A 479 26.23 -12.83 -29.93
CA ARG A 479 25.95 -14.24 -30.17
C ARG A 479 24.98 -14.75 -29.13
#